data_65259bf45f0859742c5b6ad5c8ff38d9
#
_entry.id   65259bf45f0859742c5b6ad5c8ff38d9
#
_cell.length_a   1.000
_cell.length_b   1.000
_cell.length_c   1.000
_cell.angle_alpha   90.00
_cell.angle_beta   90.00
_cell.angle_gamma   90.00
#
_symmetry.space_group_name_H-M   'P 1'
#
loop_
_entity.id
_entity.type
_entity.pdbx_description
1 polymer ?
#
loop_
_entity_poly.entity_id
_entity_poly.type
_entity_poly.pdbx_seq_one_letter_code
_entity_poly.pdbx_strand_id
1 'polypeptide(L)'
;MKHNILLIAFTLIGLSLSAQEVVQMDKSLFLEKVYNYEVTPSPTYRGDKPAVIDLYADWCGPCRRVAPILQELAKQYAGKVDFYKVNVDQEKELATFFQVSSIPLVIFIPMEGEPKSILGLSPQSEYAQLIEEYLLK
;
A
#
# COMPACT_ATOMS: atom_id res chain seq x y z
N MET A 1 -28.51 56.54 -12.60
CA MET A 1 -28.62 55.06 -12.68
C MET A 1 -27.32 54.45 -12.22
N LYS A 2 -27.29 53.87 -11.01
CA LYS A 2 -26.09 53.23 -10.44
C LYS A 2 -26.13 51.75 -10.81
N HIS A 3 -25.20 51.34 -11.67
CA HIS A 3 -25.04 49.93 -12.00
C HIS A 3 -24.16 49.28 -10.93
N ASN A 4 -24.76 48.49 -10.05
CA ASN A 4 -24.02 47.62 -9.14
C ASN A 4 -23.52 46.40 -9.92
N ILE A 5 -22.24 46.40 -10.24
CA ILE A 5 -21.55 45.21 -10.76
C ILE A 5 -21.19 44.36 -9.55
N LEU A 6 -21.97 43.30 -9.32
CA LEU A 6 -21.68 42.28 -8.31
C LEU A 6 -20.57 41.36 -8.85
N LEU A 7 -19.33 41.62 -8.41
CA LEU A 7 -18.21 40.72 -8.67
C LEU A 7 -18.35 39.44 -7.85
N ILE A 8 -18.84 38.35 -8.48
CA ILE A 8 -18.84 37.04 -7.89
C ILE A 8 -17.42 36.50 -8.00
N ALA A 9 -16.68 36.57 -6.88
CA ALA A 9 -15.38 35.91 -6.77
C ALA A 9 -15.58 34.39 -6.73
N PHE A 10 -15.31 33.75 -7.85
CA PHE A 10 -15.28 32.29 -7.94
C PHE A 10 -13.98 31.80 -7.28
N THR A 11 -14.04 31.44 -5.99
CA THR A 11 -12.93 30.79 -5.30
C THR A 11 -12.80 29.36 -5.84
N LEU A 12 -11.86 29.17 -6.76
CA LEU A 12 -11.39 27.83 -7.16
C LEU A 12 -10.72 27.19 -5.93
N ILE A 13 -11.48 26.36 -5.21
CA ILE A 13 -10.90 25.45 -4.23
C ILE A 13 -10.16 24.39 -5.05
N GLY A 14 -8.86 24.59 -5.21
CA GLY A 14 -7.96 23.62 -5.82
C GLY A 14 -7.96 22.35 -4.94
N LEU A 15 -8.67 21.30 -5.36
CA LEU A 15 -8.47 19.96 -4.82
C LEU A 15 -7.03 19.56 -5.19
N SER A 16 -6.11 19.68 -4.25
CA SER A 16 -4.79 19.06 -4.37
C SER A 16 -5.00 17.56 -4.35
N LEU A 17 -5.04 16.95 -5.54
CA LEU A 17 -4.99 15.51 -5.69
C LEU A 17 -3.56 15.08 -5.30
N SER A 18 -3.35 14.80 -4.01
CA SER A 18 -2.09 14.22 -3.54
C SER A 18 -1.97 12.83 -4.16
N ALA A 19 -0.98 12.64 -5.03
CA ALA A 19 -0.68 11.32 -5.57
C ALA A 19 -0.30 10.40 -4.40
N GLN A 20 -0.98 9.26 -4.29
CA GLN A 20 -0.68 8.28 -3.26
C GLN A 20 0.70 7.67 -3.53
N GLU A 21 1.53 7.61 -2.48
CA GLU A 21 2.85 6.99 -2.52
C GLU A 21 2.86 5.67 -1.75
N VAL A 22 3.86 4.84 -2.03
CA VAL A 22 4.16 3.66 -1.22
C VAL A 22 4.78 4.12 0.10
N VAL A 23 4.12 3.85 1.22
CA VAL A 23 4.51 4.34 2.55
C VAL A 23 5.50 3.38 3.21
N GLN A 24 6.61 3.91 3.74
CA GLN A 24 7.53 3.11 4.55
C GLN A 24 6.83 2.66 5.85
N MET A 25 6.82 1.37 6.09
CA MET A 25 6.17 0.76 7.25
C MET A 25 7.18 0.18 8.21
N ASP A 26 7.12 0.63 9.45
CA ASP A 26 7.79 0.02 10.59
C ASP A 26 6.83 -0.86 11.41
N LYS A 27 7.34 -1.52 12.44
CA LYS A 27 6.52 -2.35 13.34
C LYS A 27 5.34 -1.58 13.94
N SER A 28 5.55 -0.33 14.38
CA SER A 28 4.50 0.46 15.02
C SER A 28 3.33 0.73 14.07
N LEU A 29 3.63 1.15 12.85
CA LEU A 29 2.62 1.38 11.83
C LEU A 29 1.92 0.08 11.42
N PHE A 30 2.65 -1.03 11.36
CA PHE A 30 2.07 -2.35 11.09
C PHE A 30 1.05 -2.76 12.14
N LEU A 31 1.38 -2.63 13.43
CA LEU A 31 0.46 -2.95 14.53
C LEU A 31 -0.77 -2.04 14.53
N GLU A 32 -0.63 -0.80 14.10
CA GLU A 32 -1.73 0.16 13.99
C GLU A 32 -2.65 -0.15 12.79
N LYS A 33 -2.07 -0.38 11.61
CA LYS A 33 -2.81 -0.38 10.33
C LYS A 33 -3.13 -1.76 9.76
N VAL A 34 -2.38 -2.80 10.16
CA VAL A 34 -2.50 -4.13 9.55
C VAL A 34 -2.99 -5.15 10.55
N TYR A 35 -2.14 -5.61 11.45
CA TYR A 35 -2.51 -6.57 12.50
C TYR A 35 -1.83 -6.23 13.81
N ASN A 36 -2.59 -6.20 14.89
CA ASN A 36 -2.00 -6.06 16.22
C ASN A 36 -1.90 -7.43 16.91
N TYR A 37 -0.84 -8.16 16.60
CA TYR A 37 -0.56 -9.48 17.17
C TYR A 37 -0.13 -9.44 18.65
N GLU A 38 0.17 -8.27 19.19
CA GLU A 38 0.55 -8.11 20.60
C GLU A 38 -0.66 -8.13 21.54
N VAL A 39 -1.86 -7.76 21.02
CA VAL A 39 -3.09 -7.69 21.82
C VAL A 39 -4.14 -8.72 21.41
N THR A 40 -4.04 -9.27 20.20
CA THR A 40 -5.06 -10.17 19.66
C THR A 40 -4.41 -11.46 19.14
N PRO A 41 -4.73 -12.64 19.74
CA PRO A 41 -4.16 -13.91 19.29
C PRO A 41 -4.57 -14.29 17.86
N SER A 42 -5.76 -13.86 17.43
CA SER A 42 -6.24 -14.03 16.06
C SER A 42 -6.11 -12.69 15.32
N PRO A 43 -5.23 -12.58 14.32
CA PRO A 43 -5.01 -11.34 13.63
C PRO A 43 -6.25 -10.95 12.82
N THR A 44 -6.85 -9.82 13.21
CA THR A 44 -7.92 -9.19 12.44
C THR A 44 -7.35 -7.98 11.72
N TYR A 45 -7.57 -7.89 10.41
CA TYR A 45 -7.12 -6.76 9.61
C TYR A 45 -7.73 -5.45 10.12
N ARG A 46 -6.93 -4.42 10.24
CA ARG A 46 -7.27 -3.14 10.90
C ARG A 46 -7.43 -1.98 9.91
N GLY A 47 -7.11 -2.20 8.63
CA GLY A 47 -7.25 -1.18 7.60
C GLY A 47 -8.71 -0.90 7.24
N ASP A 48 -8.97 0.28 6.68
CA ASP A 48 -10.26 0.67 6.10
C ASP A 48 -10.33 0.45 4.59
N LYS A 49 -9.21 0.04 3.99
CA LYS A 49 -9.02 -0.35 2.59
C LYS A 49 -8.12 -1.57 2.51
N PRO A 50 -8.22 -2.39 1.45
CA PRO A 50 -7.23 -3.44 1.21
C PRO A 50 -5.84 -2.86 1.11
N ALA A 51 -4.82 -3.69 1.37
CA ALA A 51 -3.44 -3.25 1.34
C ALA A 51 -2.52 -4.14 0.51
N VAL A 52 -1.47 -3.54 -0.03
CA VAL A 52 -0.32 -4.21 -0.65
C VAL A 52 0.92 -3.87 0.17
N ILE A 53 1.70 -4.89 0.55
CA ILE A 53 2.93 -4.73 1.34
C ILE A 53 4.09 -5.35 0.58
N ASP A 54 5.11 -4.55 0.25
CA ASP A 54 6.36 -4.97 -0.38
C ASP A 54 7.44 -5.21 0.67
N LEU A 55 7.87 -6.48 0.82
CA LEU A 55 8.99 -6.83 1.68
C LEU A 55 10.27 -6.87 0.83
N TYR A 56 11.20 -5.97 1.14
CA TYR A 56 12.39 -5.69 0.34
C TYR A 56 13.63 -5.49 1.21
N ALA A 57 14.81 -5.41 0.54
CA ALA A 57 16.04 -4.90 1.12
C ALA A 57 16.77 -4.01 0.11
N ASP A 58 17.62 -3.10 0.59
CA ASP A 58 18.34 -2.13 -0.25
C ASP A 58 19.34 -2.80 -1.22
N TRP A 59 19.94 -3.93 -0.82
CA TRP A 59 20.88 -4.71 -1.62
C TRP A 59 20.23 -5.61 -2.68
N CYS A 60 18.90 -5.73 -2.67
CA CYS A 60 18.16 -6.66 -3.53
C CYS A 60 17.90 -6.06 -4.91
N GLY A 61 18.54 -6.59 -5.95
CA GLY A 61 18.40 -6.15 -7.33
C GLY A 61 16.97 -6.26 -7.87
N PRO A 62 16.31 -7.42 -7.78
CA PRO A 62 14.91 -7.58 -8.19
C PRO A 62 13.94 -6.65 -7.43
N CYS A 63 14.16 -6.39 -6.14
CA CYS A 63 13.35 -5.46 -5.35
C CYS A 63 13.37 -4.04 -5.96
N ARG A 64 14.53 -3.58 -6.44
CA ARG A 64 14.65 -2.27 -7.11
C ARG A 64 13.86 -2.18 -8.40
N ARG A 65 13.54 -3.30 -9.04
CA ARG A 65 12.69 -3.36 -10.24
C ARG A 65 11.19 -3.43 -9.88
N VAL A 66 10.85 -4.02 -8.75
CA VAL A 66 9.47 -4.05 -8.23
C VAL A 66 9.02 -2.68 -7.74
N ALA A 67 9.90 -1.92 -7.09
CA ALA A 67 9.58 -0.64 -6.48
C ALA A 67 8.86 0.35 -7.42
N PRO A 68 9.34 0.66 -8.65
CA PRO A 68 8.63 1.55 -9.57
C PRO A 68 7.29 0.99 -10.05
N ILE A 69 7.15 -0.32 -10.17
CA ILE A 69 5.89 -0.96 -10.53
C ILE A 69 4.83 -0.67 -9.45
N LEU A 70 5.17 -0.92 -8.19
CA LEU A 70 4.24 -0.68 -7.08
C LEU A 70 3.95 0.81 -6.89
N GLN A 71 4.92 1.69 -7.17
CA GLN A 71 4.68 3.14 -7.12
C GLN A 71 3.66 3.59 -8.17
N GLU A 72 3.71 3.06 -9.39
CA GLU A 72 2.69 3.33 -10.42
C GLU A 72 1.32 2.76 -10.03
N LEU A 73 1.27 1.56 -9.49
CA LEU A 73 0.03 0.96 -9.01
C LEU A 73 -0.56 1.73 -7.83
N ALA A 74 0.28 2.24 -6.91
CA ALA A 74 -0.17 3.08 -5.81
C ALA A 74 -0.87 4.36 -6.30
N LYS A 75 -0.38 4.98 -7.36
CA LYS A 75 -1.03 6.12 -8.02
C LYS A 75 -2.33 5.70 -8.69
N GLN A 76 -2.32 4.59 -9.42
CA GLN A 76 -3.48 4.09 -10.15
C GLN A 76 -4.64 3.73 -9.22
N TYR A 77 -4.35 3.14 -8.07
CA TYR A 77 -5.34 2.69 -7.08
C TYR A 77 -5.47 3.61 -5.87
N ALA A 78 -5.05 4.87 -6.02
CA ALA A 78 -5.17 5.89 -4.96
C ALA A 78 -6.61 5.99 -4.42
N GLY A 79 -6.75 5.95 -3.09
CA GLY A 79 -8.05 5.95 -2.40
C GLY A 79 -8.80 4.61 -2.39
N LYS A 80 -8.29 3.57 -3.08
CA LYS A 80 -8.90 2.24 -3.13
C LYS A 80 -8.06 1.16 -2.45
N VAL A 81 -6.75 1.26 -2.51
CA VAL A 81 -5.79 0.31 -1.94
C VAL A 81 -4.66 1.08 -1.28
N ASP A 82 -4.28 0.70 -0.07
CA ASP A 82 -3.11 1.25 0.61
C ASP A 82 -1.85 0.48 0.22
N PHE A 83 -0.75 1.20 0.00
CA PHE A 83 0.53 0.60 -0.40
C PHE A 83 1.61 0.91 0.63
N TYR A 84 2.27 -0.14 1.08
CA TYR A 84 3.34 -0.09 2.07
C TYR A 84 4.58 -0.84 1.60
N LYS A 85 5.73 -0.49 2.17
CA LYS A 85 6.98 -1.23 2.00
C LYS A 85 7.68 -1.43 3.35
N VAL A 86 8.24 -2.62 3.54
CA VAL A 86 8.93 -3.06 4.76
C VAL A 86 10.36 -3.47 4.40
N ASN A 87 11.35 -2.81 4.99
CA ASN A 87 12.74 -3.21 4.86
C ASN A 87 13.03 -4.36 5.83
N VAL A 88 13.26 -5.56 5.31
CA VAL A 88 13.45 -6.77 6.13
C VAL A 88 14.74 -6.76 6.94
N ASP A 89 15.72 -5.92 6.57
CA ASP A 89 16.95 -5.76 7.36
C ASP A 89 16.75 -4.88 8.59
N GLN A 90 15.82 -3.94 8.52
CA GLN A 90 15.46 -3.03 9.63
C GLN A 90 14.35 -3.59 10.50
N GLU A 91 13.36 -4.27 9.89
CA GLU A 91 12.15 -4.76 10.54
C GLU A 91 12.17 -6.29 10.69
N LYS A 92 13.09 -6.81 11.54
CA LYS A 92 13.30 -8.26 11.72
C LYS A 92 12.07 -8.99 12.24
N GLU A 93 11.30 -8.36 13.14
CA GLU A 93 10.09 -8.96 13.68
C GLU A 93 9.01 -9.12 12.61
N LEU A 94 8.84 -8.12 11.73
CA LEU A 94 7.91 -8.20 10.62
C LEU A 94 8.35 -9.24 9.59
N ALA A 95 9.65 -9.33 9.30
CA ALA A 95 10.19 -10.37 8.44
C ALA A 95 9.89 -11.77 9.00
N THR A 96 9.98 -11.94 10.31
CA THR A 96 9.62 -13.20 11.00
C THR A 96 8.11 -13.44 10.97
N PHE A 97 7.30 -12.43 11.25
CA PHE A 97 5.84 -12.53 11.21
C PHE A 97 5.34 -13.01 9.83
N PHE A 98 5.86 -12.45 8.75
CA PHE A 98 5.54 -12.87 7.39
C PHE A 98 6.29 -14.12 6.93
N GLN A 99 7.13 -14.72 7.75
CA GLN A 99 7.94 -15.91 7.43
C GLN A 99 8.77 -15.73 6.15
N VAL A 100 9.38 -14.56 5.99
CA VAL A 100 10.12 -14.20 4.78
C VAL A 100 11.36 -15.07 4.64
N SER A 101 11.41 -15.89 3.59
CA SER A 101 12.59 -16.70 3.22
C SER A 101 13.33 -16.14 2.01
N SER A 102 12.67 -15.36 1.19
CA SER A 102 13.22 -14.76 -0.03
C SER A 102 12.50 -13.46 -0.37
N ILE A 103 13.18 -12.54 -1.03
CA ILE A 103 12.67 -11.23 -1.43
C ILE A 103 12.95 -10.95 -2.92
N PRO A 104 12.14 -10.09 -3.58
CA PRO A 104 10.96 -9.41 -3.07
C PRO A 104 9.82 -10.36 -2.76
N LEU A 105 9.04 -10.06 -1.71
CA LEU A 105 7.79 -10.73 -1.39
C LEU A 105 6.71 -9.66 -1.29
N VAL A 106 5.76 -9.67 -2.22
CA VAL A 106 4.65 -8.72 -2.24
C VAL A 106 3.38 -9.40 -1.73
N ILE A 107 2.81 -8.86 -0.66
CA ILE A 107 1.63 -9.42 0.02
C ILE A 107 0.41 -8.58 -0.27
N PHE A 108 -0.70 -9.22 -0.60
CA PHE A 108 -2.00 -8.62 -0.90
C PHE A 108 -2.98 -8.98 0.20
N ILE A 109 -3.42 -7.99 0.97
CA ILE A 109 -4.30 -8.16 2.13
C ILE A 109 -5.69 -7.65 1.77
N PRO A 110 -6.68 -8.56 1.62
CA PRO A 110 -8.07 -8.16 1.37
C PRO A 110 -8.71 -7.61 2.64
N MET A 111 -9.87 -6.95 2.51
CA MET A 111 -10.69 -6.56 3.65
C MET A 111 -11.19 -7.78 4.43
N GLU A 112 -11.49 -8.85 3.72
CA GLU A 112 -11.92 -10.13 4.28
C GLU A 112 -11.24 -11.29 3.54
N GLY A 113 -10.88 -12.33 4.27
CA GLY A 113 -10.22 -13.51 3.72
C GLY A 113 -8.71 -13.55 3.96
N GLU A 114 -8.05 -14.53 3.37
CA GLU A 114 -6.64 -14.79 3.61
C GLU A 114 -5.74 -13.94 2.70
N PRO A 115 -4.60 -13.43 3.16
CA PRO A 115 -3.65 -12.76 2.29
C PRO A 115 -3.13 -13.68 1.18
N LYS A 116 -2.84 -13.07 0.01
CA LYS A 116 -2.10 -13.73 -1.09
C LYS A 116 -0.75 -13.05 -1.28
N SER A 117 0.17 -13.72 -1.96
CA SER A 117 1.49 -13.15 -2.21
C SER A 117 2.04 -13.51 -3.60
N ILE A 118 2.91 -12.64 -4.08
CA ILE A 118 3.79 -12.88 -5.23
C ILE A 118 5.23 -12.87 -4.71
N LEU A 119 5.96 -13.96 -4.95
CA LEU A 119 7.37 -14.09 -4.63
C LEU A 119 8.21 -13.79 -5.88
N GLY A 120 9.18 -12.90 -5.74
CA GLY A 120 10.05 -12.51 -6.84
C GLY A 120 9.47 -11.41 -7.72
N LEU A 121 10.19 -11.09 -8.79
CA LEU A 121 9.76 -10.09 -9.77
C LEU A 121 8.72 -10.68 -10.72
N SER A 122 7.60 -10.00 -10.86
CA SER A 122 6.55 -10.32 -11.83
C SER A 122 6.21 -9.11 -12.70
N PRO A 123 5.55 -9.29 -13.84
CA PRO A 123 5.03 -8.19 -14.64
C PRO A 123 3.99 -7.37 -13.87
N GLN A 124 3.91 -6.06 -14.16
CA GLN A 124 2.93 -5.16 -13.54
C GLN A 124 1.49 -5.67 -13.68
N SER A 125 1.16 -6.32 -14.80
CA SER A 125 -0.17 -6.91 -15.05
C SER A 125 -0.57 -7.96 -14.03
N GLU A 126 0.37 -8.73 -13.49
CA GLU A 126 0.10 -9.76 -12.48
C GLU A 126 -0.26 -9.15 -11.13
N TYR A 127 0.48 -8.10 -10.70
CA TYR A 127 0.13 -7.33 -9.51
C TYR A 127 -1.24 -6.65 -9.67
N ALA A 128 -1.49 -6.02 -10.83
CA ALA A 128 -2.76 -5.37 -11.12
C ALA A 128 -3.93 -6.38 -11.13
N GLN A 129 -3.73 -7.56 -11.67
CA GLN A 129 -4.74 -8.62 -11.68
C GLN A 129 -5.14 -9.04 -10.25
N LEU A 130 -4.18 -9.25 -9.35
CA LEU A 130 -4.49 -9.55 -7.95
C LEU A 130 -5.23 -8.39 -7.26
N ILE A 131 -4.88 -7.15 -7.55
CA ILE A 131 -5.61 -6.00 -7.02
C ILE A 131 -7.06 -6.01 -7.50
N GLU A 132 -7.29 -6.12 -8.81
CA GLU A 132 -8.62 -6.05 -9.40
C GLU A 132 -9.50 -7.25 -9.04
N GLU A 133 -8.95 -8.46 -9.11
CA GLU A 133 -9.72 -9.69 -8.99
C GLU A 133 -9.81 -10.22 -7.57
N TYR A 134 -8.93 -9.75 -6.67
CA TYR A 134 -8.88 -10.26 -5.31
C TYR A 134 -9.09 -9.19 -4.25
N LEU A 135 -8.46 -8.01 -4.37
CA LEU A 135 -8.60 -6.97 -3.36
C LEU A 135 -9.86 -6.11 -3.53
N LEU A 136 -10.30 -5.88 -4.76
CA LEU A 136 -11.38 -4.93 -5.10
C LEU A 136 -12.72 -5.60 -5.47
N LYS A 137 -12.84 -6.91 -5.28
CA LYS A 137 -14.11 -7.61 -5.46
C LYS A 137 -15.02 -7.54 -4.25
#